data_b13fd308767d3d16894b4c45fd673bb3
#
_entry.id   b13fd308767d3d16894b4c45fd673bb3
#
_cell.length_a   1.000
_cell.length_b   1.000
_cell.length_c   1.000
_cell.angle_alpha   90.00
_cell.angle_beta   90.00
_cell.angle_gamma   90.00
#
_symmetry.space_group_name_H-M   'P 1'
#
loop_
_entity.id
_entity.type
_entity.pdbx_description
1 polymer ?
#
loop_
_entity_poly.entity_id
_entity_poly.type
_entity_poly.pdbx_seq_one_letter_code
_entity_poly.pdbx_strand_id
1 'polypeptide(L)'
;MYTQLEFRDSTRPPVSLATLQKMKSEQDKIACITCYDASFGVLVDAADADVVLVGDSLGMVLQGHDSTLPVSLADIAYHTSAVARGCKRPLIIADMPFGSFQESPQLAFRNAVLLMAAGAQMVKIEGGKWVLQK
;
A
#
# COMPACT_ATOMS: atom_id res chain seq x y z
N MET A 1 -2.04 5.95 23.65
CA MET A 1 -3.35 5.47 23.22
C MET A 1 -3.32 4.00 22.76
N TYR A 2 -2.20 3.46 22.30
CA TYR A 2 -2.09 2.08 21.76
C TYR A 2 -1.16 1.18 22.58
N THR A 3 -0.87 1.52 23.83
CA THR A 3 0.04 0.76 24.73
C THR A 3 -0.42 -0.69 25.00
N GLN A 4 -1.68 -1.03 24.72
CA GLN A 4 -2.19 -2.40 24.85
C GLN A 4 -1.98 -3.25 23.58
N LEU A 5 -1.48 -2.66 22.49
CA LEU A 5 -1.16 -3.37 21.24
C LEU A 5 0.34 -3.71 21.15
N GLU A 6 1.07 -3.62 22.26
CA GLU A 6 2.48 -3.99 22.37
C GLU A 6 2.73 -5.53 22.33
N PHE A 7 1.75 -6.30 21.89
CA PHE A 7 1.96 -7.73 21.57
C PHE A 7 2.75 -7.94 20.26
N ARG A 8 3.40 -6.89 19.77
CA ARG A 8 4.29 -7.01 18.62
C ARG A 8 5.50 -7.84 19.02
N ASP A 9 5.72 -8.95 18.32
CA ASP A 9 7.05 -9.53 18.29
C ASP A 9 7.99 -8.57 17.54
N SER A 10 8.54 -7.61 18.29
CA SER A 10 9.45 -6.58 17.76
C SER A 10 10.75 -7.16 17.20
N THR A 11 10.93 -8.48 17.33
CA THR A 11 12.11 -9.19 16.80
C THR A 11 11.94 -9.61 15.34
N ARG A 12 10.72 -9.64 14.81
CA ARG A 12 10.46 -10.02 13.42
C ARG A 12 10.87 -8.88 12.47
N PRO A 13 11.67 -9.19 11.44
CA PRO A 13 12.12 -8.17 10.49
C PRO A 13 10.95 -7.66 9.62
N PRO A 14 11.04 -6.43 9.09
CA PRO A 14 10.10 -5.94 8.09
C PRO A 14 10.00 -6.86 6.88
N VAL A 15 8.80 -6.98 6.33
CA VAL A 15 8.56 -7.74 5.11
C VAL A 15 9.18 -6.99 3.92
N SER A 16 9.97 -7.69 3.15
CA SER A 16 10.61 -7.18 1.93
C SER A 16 10.12 -7.93 0.69
N LEU A 17 10.45 -7.42 -0.49
CA LEU A 17 10.18 -8.15 -1.74
C LEU A 17 10.83 -9.55 -1.73
N ALA A 18 12.06 -9.66 -1.20
CA ALA A 18 12.75 -10.94 -1.07
C ALA A 18 11.99 -11.90 -0.13
N THR A 19 11.41 -11.38 0.96
CA THR A 19 10.56 -12.15 1.87
C THR A 19 9.35 -12.71 1.11
N LEU A 20 8.64 -11.88 0.34
CA LEU A 20 7.47 -12.32 -0.43
C LEU A 20 7.83 -13.35 -1.52
N GLN A 21 8.97 -13.16 -2.19
CA GLN A 21 9.47 -14.12 -3.18
C GLN A 21 9.79 -15.47 -2.55
N LYS A 22 10.40 -15.46 -1.36
CA LYS A 22 10.68 -16.68 -0.59
C LYS A 22 9.38 -17.39 -0.21
N MET A 23 8.42 -16.67 0.41
CA MET A 23 7.11 -17.23 0.77
C MET A 23 6.42 -17.87 -0.45
N LYS A 24 6.45 -17.17 -1.61
CA LYS A 24 5.90 -17.73 -2.85
C LYS A 24 6.59 -19.02 -3.27
N SER A 25 7.91 -19.12 -3.19
CA SER A 25 8.67 -20.31 -3.57
C SER A 25 8.43 -21.49 -2.60
N GLU A 26 8.16 -21.19 -1.33
CA GLU A 26 7.87 -22.17 -0.28
C GLU A 26 6.37 -22.52 -0.19
N GLN A 27 5.55 -21.90 -1.07
CA GLN A 27 4.08 -22.05 -1.09
C GLN A 27 3.39 -21.57 0.19
N ASP A 28 4.04 -20.69 0.95
CA ASP A 28 3.43 -20.03 2.09
C ASP A 28 2.41 -18.99 1.63
N LYS A 29 1.32 -18.86 2.40
CA LYS A 29 0.29 -17.87 2.10
C LYS A 29 0.76 -16.47 2.50
N ILE A 30 0.57 -15.50 1.60
CA ILE A 30 0.83 -14.07 1.84
C ILE A 30 -0.49 -13.41 2.23
N ALA A 31 -0.56 -12.91 3.46
CA ALA A 31 -1.71 -12.17 3.95
C ALA A 31 -1.63 -10.70 3.49
N CYS A 32 -2.51 -10.32 2.57
CA CYS A 32 -2.61 -8.94 2.07
C CYS A 32 -3.96 -8.34 2.46
N ILE A 33 -3.95 -7.14 3.04
CA ILE A 33 -5.15 -6.45 3.47
C ILE A 33 -5.09 -4.95 3.11
N THR A 34 -6.24 -4.36 2.79
CA THR A 34 -6.34 -2.90 2.60
C THR A 34 -6.33 -2.17 3.94
N CYS A 35 -5.68 -1.01 3.98
CA CYS A 35 -5.65 -0.14 5.14
C CYS A 35 -5.47 1.32 4.69
N TYR A 36 -6.10 2.26 5.40
CA TYR A 36 -6.17 3.65 4.96
C TYR A 36 -5.79 4.68 6.02
N ASP A 37 -5.52 4.28 7.25
CA ASP A 37 -5.14 5.20 8.32
C ASP A 37 -4.14 4.57 9.31
N ALA A 38 -3.57 5.41 10.18
CA ALA A 38 -2.56 4.98 11.15
C ALA A 38 -3.10 4.05 12.22
N SER A 39 -4.37 4.22 12.63
CA SER A 39 -4.98 3.40 13.68
C SER A 39 -5.19 1.97 13.22
N PHE A 40 -5.79 1.80 12.03
CA PHE A 40 -5.92 0.49 11.42
C PHE A 40 -4.55 -0.08 11.01
N GLY A 41 -3.60 0.76 10.60
CA GLY A 41 -2.23 0.35 10.33
C GLY A 41 -1.58 -0.36 11.53
N VAL A 42 -1.77 0.19 12.74
CA VAL A 42 -1.30 -0.45 13.99
C VAL A 42 -1.97 -1.80 14.23
N LEU A 43 -3.29 -1.90 13.98
CA LEU A 43 -4.03 -3.16 14.15
C LEU A 43 -3.60 -4.23 13.15
N VAL A 44 -3.44 -3.86 11.89
CA VAL A 44 -3.01 -4.77 10.80
C VAL A 44 -1.58 -5.27 11.05
N ASP A 45 -0.69 -4.39 11.51
CA ASP A 45 0.66 -4.74 11.89
C ASP A 45 0.68 -5.72 13.10
N ALA A 46 -0.18 -5.46 14.10
CA ALA A 46 -0.33 -6.34 15.26
C ALA A 46 -0.97 -7.69 14.90
N ALA A 47 -1.80 -7.74 13.86
CA ALA A 47 -2.40 -8.96 13.32
C ALA A 47 -1.44 -9.75 12.41
N ASP A 48 -0.20 -9.28 12.26
CA ASP A 48 0.88 -9.95 11.51
C ASP A 48 0.61 -10.10 10.01
N ALA A 49 -0.11 -9.16 9.39
CA ALA A 49 -0.26 -9.14 7.94
C ALA A 49 1.11 -8.95 7.25
N ASP A 50 1.26 -9.53 6.06
CA ASP A 50 2.52 -9.45 5.31
C ASP A 50 2.56 -8.22 4.40
N VAL A 51 1.41 -7.85 3.84
CA VAL A 51 1.28 -6.76 2.89
C VAL A 51 0.09 -5.88 3.27
N VAL A 52 0.28 -4.59 3.18
CA VAL A 52 -0.79 -3.60 3.28
C VAL A 52 -0.93 -2.88 1.95
N LEU A 53 -2.15 -2.82 1.43
CA LEU A 53 -2.48 -2.08 0.22
C LEU A 53 -3.23 -0.80 0.58
N VAL A 54 -2.70 0.34 0.17
CA VAL A 54 -3.45 1.61 0.14
C VAL A 54 -4.04 1.74 -1.25
N GLY A 55 -5.28 1.25 -1.42
CA GLY A 55 -5.95 1.15 -2.70
C GLY A 55 -6.81 2.36 -3.03
N ASP A 56 -7.07 2.61 -4.33
CA ASP A 56 -7.99 3.64 -4.79
C ASP A 56 -9.46 3.35 -4.41
N SER A 57 -9.75 2.12 -3.99
CA SER A 57 -11.03 1.77 -3.33
C SER A 57 -11.36 2.65 -2.11
N LEU A 58 -10.37 3.40 -1.56
CA LEU A 58 -10.62 4.41 -0.52
C LEU A 58 -11.69 5.42 -0.95
N GLY A 59 -11.79 5.72 -2.24
CA GLY A 59 -12.81 6.61 -2.78
C GLY A 59 -14.22 6.14 -2.47
N MET A 60 -14.46 4.84 -2.56
CA MET A 60 -15.76 4.25 -2.27
C MET A 60 -15.93 3.98 -0.76
N VAL A 61 -14.90 3.44 -0.11
CA VAL A 61 -14.98 2.96 1.28
C VAL A 61 -14.92 4.10 2.31
N LEU A 62 -14.14 5.15 2.05
CA LEU A 62 -13.92 6.26 2.99
C LEU A 62 -14.54 7.57 2.50
N GLN A 63 -14.40 7.89 1.22
CA GLN A 63 -14.86 9.17 0.67
C GLN A 63 -16.34 9.14 0.24
N GLY A 64 -16.96 7.95 0.11
CA GLY A 64 -18.37 7.78 -0.22
C GLY A 64 -18.71 8.02 -1.69
N HIS A 65 -17.73 7.91 -2.58
CA HIS A 65 -17.96 7.95 -4.02
C HIS A 65 -18.56 6.65 -4.56
N ASP A 66 -19.27 6.73 -5.67
CA ASP A 66 -19.82 5.55 -6.36
C ASP A 66 -18.78 4.79 -7.20
N SER A 67 -17.57 5.37 -7.35
CA SER A 67 -16.45 4.76 -8.09
C SER A 67 -15.10 5.23 -7.56
N THR A 68 -14.01 4.62 -8.04
CA THR A 68 -12.64 5.02 -7.69
C THR A 68 -12.12 6.18 -8.55
N LEU A 69 -12.80 6.56 -9.63
CA LEU A 69 -12.35 7.58 -10.59
C LEU A 69 -12.05 8.96 -9.98
N PRO A 70 -12.79 9.44 -8.96
CA PRO A 70 -12.49 10.74 -8.35
C PRO A 70 -11.23 10.77 -7.47
N VAL A 71 -10.67 9.59 -7.12
CA VAL A 71 -9.52 9.52 -6.21
C VAL A 71 -8.28 10.12 -6.87
N SER A 72 -7.70 11.10 -6.21
CA SER A 72 -6.49 11.77 -6.68
C SER A 72 -5.22 11.06 -6.16
N LEU A 73 -4.08 11.34 -6.83
CA LEU A 73 -2.77 10.91 -6.35
C LEU A 73 -2.46 11.48 -4.95
N ALA A 74 -2.93 12.69 -4.66
CA ALA A 74 -2.75 13.33 -3.36
C ALA A 74 -3.49 12.59 -2.25
N ASP A 75 -4.69 12.06 -2.53
CA ASP A 75 -5.44 11.22 -1.57
C ASP A 75 -4.65 9.96 -1.25
N ILE A 76 -4.17 9.24 -2.27
CA ILE A 76 -3.36 8.02 -2.05
C ILE A 76 -2.10 8.36 -1.25
N ALA A 77 -1.39 9.44 -1.59
CA ALA A 77 -0.18 9.84 -0.87
C ALA A 77 -0.48 10.19 0.60
N TYR A 78 -1.58 10.89 0.87
CA TYR A 78 -2.02 11.24 2.23
C TYR A 78 -2.28 9.99 3.06
N HIS A 79 -3.10 9.08 2.54
CA HIS A 79 -3.44 7.83 3.23
C HIS A 79 -2.23 6.90 3.38
N THR A 80 -1.35 6.82 2.37
CA THR A 80 -0.08 6.08 2.44
C THR A 80 0.79 6.59 3.59
N SER A 81 0.93 7.92 3.73
CA SER A 81 1.69 8.52 4.82
C SER A 81 1.11 8.20 6.20
N ALA A 82 -0.22 8.16 6.32
CA ALA A 82 -0.90 7.80 7.56
C ALA A 82 -0.63 6.33 7.92
N VAL A 83 -0.82 5.41 6.95
CA VAL A 83 -0.57 3.97 7.12
C VAL A 83 0.89 3.70 7.48
N ALA A 84 1.85 4.35 6.79
CA ALA A 84 3.29 4.18 7.04
C ALA A 84 3.70 4.55 8.48
N ARG A 85 3.00 5.48 9.11
CA ARG A 85 3.23 5.78 10.53
C ARG A 85 2.70 4.69 11.47
N GLY A 86 1.64 3.99 11.05
CA GLY A 86 1.03 2.91 11.84
C GLY A 86 1.71 1.55 11.67
N CYS A 87 2.17 1.23 10.47
CA CYS A 87 2.79 -0.04 10.12
C CYS A 87 4.31 0.00 10.29
N LYS A 88 4.88 -1.09 10.81
CA LYS A 88 6.33 -1.26 10.96
C LYS A 88 6.86 -2.46 10.21
N ARG A 89 6.09 -3.56 10.19
CA ARG A 89 6.49 -4.83 9.59
C ARG A 89 5.94 -5.03 8.17
N PRO A 90 4.64 -4.83 7.89
CA PRO A 90 4.07 -5.11 6.57
C PRO A 90 4.73 -4.31 5.45
N LEU A 91 4.87 -4.93 4.28
CA LEU A 91 5.25 -4.21 3.06
C LEU A 91 4.08 -3.37 2.58
N ILE A 92 4.29 -2.06 2.44
CA ILE A 92 3.25 -1.12 2.04
C ILE A 92 3.27 -0.94 0.53
N ILE A 93 2.13 -1.24 -0.10
CA ILE A 93 1.89 -1.03 -1.53
C ILE A 93 0.89 0.12 -1.67
N ALA A 94 1.17 1.08 -2.53
CA ALA A 94 0.24 2.15 -2.86
C ALA A 94 -0.27 2.01 -4.30
N ASP A 95 -1.57 2.14 -4.50
CA ASP A 95 -2.17 2.18 -5.84
C ASP A 95 -1.81 3.48 -6.55
N MET A 96 -1.58 3.37 -7.85
CA MET A 96 -1.58 4.52 -8.75
C MET A 96 -3.00 4.71 -9.28
N PRO A 97 -3.71 5.79 -8.86
CA PRO A 97 -5.11 5.98 -9.24
C PRO A 97 -5.26 6.27 -10.73
N PHE A 98 -6.48 6.14 -11.23
CA PHE A 98 -6.80 6.39 -12.62
C PHE A 98 -6.33 7.79 -13.05
N GLY A 99 -5.73 7.88 -14.24
CA GLY A 99 -5.17 9.13 -14.79
C GLY A 99 -3.74 9.43 -14.32
N SER A 100 -3.22 8.75 -13.30
CA SER A 100 -1.90 9.07 -12.73
C SER A 100 -0.71 8.42 -13.46
N PHE A 101 -0.95 7.45 -14.35
CA PHE A 101 0.12 6.70 -15.03
C PHE A 101 -0.14 6.42 -16.52
N GLN A 102 -1.38 6.63 -16.99
CA GLN A 102 -1.78 6.18 -18.33
C GLN A 102 -1.17 7.01 -19.46
N GLU A 103 -0.93 8.31 -19.23
CA GLU A 103 -0.50 9.26 -20.26
C GLU A 103 0.90 8.95 -20.79
N SER A 104 1.89 8.77 -19.88
CA SER A 104 3.28 8.54 -20.29
C SER A 104 4.10 7.82 -19.21
N PRO A 105 5.20 7.13 -19.58
CA PRO A 105 6.12 6.55 -18.61
C PRO A 105 6.73 7.59 -17.66
N GLN A 106 7.00 8.79 -18.16
CA GLN A 106 7.57 9.88 -17.36
C GLN A 106 6.59 10.38 -16.29
N LEU A 107 5.29 10.46 -16.62
CA LEU A 107 4.25 10.79 -15.65
C LEU A 107 4.13 9.67 -14.60
N ALA A 108 4.05 8.42 -15.04
CA ALA A 108 3.99 7.26 -14.16
C ALA A 108 5.16 7.24 -13.17
N PHE A 109 6.39 7.45 -13.66
CA PHE A 109 7.58 7.50 -12.81
C PHE A 109 7.52 8.63 -11.77
N ARG A 110 7.19 9.86 -12.19
CA ARG A 110 7.08 11.00 -11.27
C ARG A 110 6.04 10.76 -10.18
N ASN A 111 4.90 10.21 -10.54
CA ASN A 111 3.82 9.94 -9.60
C ASN A 111 4.16 8.77 -8.67
N ALA A 112 4.84 7.73 -9.17
CA ALA A 112 5.35 6.65 -8.33
C ALA A 112 6.35 7.19 -7.27
N VAL A 113 7.25 8.10 -7.65
CA VAL A 113 8.19 8.74 -6.70
C VAL A 113 7.45 9.44 -5.55
N LEU A 114 6.33 10.12 -5.83
CA LEU A 114 5.53 10.78 -4.79
C LEU A 114 4.93 9.78 -3.80
N LEU A 115 4.44 8.64 -4.29
CA LEU A 115 3.89 7.58 -3.43
C LEU A 115 4.98 6.88 -2.62
N MET A 116 6.15 6.64 -3.21
CA MET A 116 7.31 6.09 -2.50
C MET A 116 7.80 7.07 -1.41
N ALA A 117 7.85 8.36 -1.70
CA ALA A 117 8.18 9.40 -0.72
C ALA A 117 7.16 9.51 0.42
N ALA A 118 5.89 9.16 0.16
CA ALA A 118 4.85 9.09 1.17
C ALA A 118 4.98 7.86 2.11
N GLY A 119 5.85 6.91 1.79
CA GLY A 119 6.14 5.74 2.62
C GLY A 119 5.77 4.39 2.01
N ALA A 120 5.29 4.35 0.77
CA ALA A 120 5.13 3.10 0.04
C ALA A 120 6.50 2.47 -0.27
N GLN A 121 6.56 1.15 -0.29
CA GLN A 121 7.74 0.37 -0.67
C GLN A 121 7.56 -0.26 -2.05
N MET A 122 6.35 -0.20 -2.59
CA MET A 122 5.98 -0.65 -3.93
C MET A 122 4.76 0.15 -4.40
N VAL A 123 4.63 0.36 -5.69
CA VAL A 123 3.40 0.89 -6.31
C VAL A 123 2.70 -0.21 -7.11
N LYS A 124 1.38 -0.18 -7.13
CA LYS A 124 0.57 -1.04 -7.99
C LYS A 124 0.05 -0.21 -9.17
N ILE A 125 0.14 -0.78 -10.37
CA ILE A 125 -0.38 -0.22 -11.61
C ILE A 125 -1.33 -1.25 -12.22
N GLU A 126 -2.57 -0.87 -12.51
CA GLU A 126 -3.56 -1.74 -13.13
C GLU A 126 -3.65 -1.52 -14.63
N GLY A 127 -3.67 -2.60 -15.41
CA GLY A 127 -3.85 -2.53 -16.85
C GLY A 127 -3.39 -3.78 -17.59
N GLY A 128 -3.54 -3.75 -18.91
CA GLY A 128 -3.11 -4.83 -19.81
C GLY A 128 -1.65 -4.69 -20.26
N LYS A 129 -1.29 -5.35 -21.37
CA LYS A 129 0.10 -5.37 -21.89
C LYS A 129 0.72 -3.98 -22.09
N TRP A 130 -0.06 -2.97 -22.41
CA TRP A 130 0.41 -1.60 -22.61
C TRP A 130 1.04 -0.98 -21.35
N VAL A 131 0.64 -1.43 -20.17
CA VAL A 131 1.20 -0.96 -18.88
C VAL A 131 2.66 -1.40 -18.73
N LEU A 132 3.04 -2.55 -19.31
CA LEU A 132 4.43 -3.06 -19.23
C LEU A 132 5.45 -2.15 -19.94
N GLN A 133 4.98 -1.15 -20.70
CA GLN A 133 5.82 -0.16 -21.38
C GLN A 133 5.92 1.16 -20.61
N LYS A 134 5.27 1.26 -19.45
CA LYS A 134 5.27 2.41 -18.54
C LYS A 134 6.28 2.20 -17.41
#